data_92456d7173df351a6e57dc394bf00072
#
_entry.id   92456d7173df351a6e57dc394bf00072
#
_cell.length_a   1.000
_cell.length_b   1.000
_cell.length_c   1.000
_cell.angle_alpha   90.00
_cell.angle_beta   90.00
_cell.angle_gamma   90.00
#
_symmetry.space_group_name_H-M   'P 1'
#
loop_
_entity.id
_entity.type
_entity.pdbx_description
1 polymer ?
#
loop_
_entity_poly.entity_id
_entity_poly.type
_entity_poly.pdbx_seq_one_letter_code
_entity_poly.pdbx_strand_id
1 'polypeptide(L)'
;MELLLVGIGTGNPEHLTLQAIRALNRADLVLVPRKGADKADLAELRRAIVAEVVTNPATTIAEFDMPVRDPDNPSYLARVNDWHDSIAVRWSEAIAQHPGAATVALLVWGDPSLYDSTLRIAARLPGCDVTVVPGLMSPQVLAAAHGIPLNDLGAPFLVTTGRRL
;
A
#
# COMPACT_ATOMS: atom_id res chain seq x y z
N MET A 1 -6.74 16.65 -6.42
CA MET A 1 -5.91 15.50 -6.86
C MET A 1 -6.55 14.23 -6.32
N GLU A 2 -6.68 13.21 -7.14
CA GLU A 2 -7.14 11.89 -6.68
C GLU A 2 -5.96 11.03 -6.21
N LEU A 3 -6.07 10.44 -5.03
CA LEU A 3 -5.09 9.51 -4.47
C LEU A 3 -5.69 8.10 -4.40
N LEU A 4 -5.14 7.17 -5.18
CA LEU A 4 -5.58 5.78 -5.24
C LEU A 4 -4.73 4.94 -4.27
N LEU A 5 -5.37 4.36 -3.27
CA LEU A 5 -4.75 3.35 -2.40
C LEU A 5 -5.10 1.98 -2.95
N VAL A 6 -4.16 1.37 -3.67
CA VAL A 6 -4.41 0.15 -4.43
C VAL A 6 -3.90 -1.07 -3.68
N GLY A 7 -4.81 -1.93 -3.24
CA GLY A 7 -4.48 -3.22 -2.65
C GLY A 7 -3.87 -4.15 -3.70
N ILE A 8 -2.62 -4.57 -3.48
CA ILE A 8 -1.84 -5.39 -4.42
C ILE A 8 -1.71 -6.85 -3.98
N GLY A 9 -2.49 -7.28 -2.99
CA GLY A 9 -2.41 -8.66 -2.52
C GLY A 9 -1.10 -8.98 -1.78
N THR A 10 -0.67 -10.20 -1.89
CA THR A 10 0.43 -10.78 -1.07
C THR A 10 1.77 -10.88 -1.80
N GLY A 11 1.91 -10.27 -2.98
CA GLY A 11 3.14 -10.24 -3.76
C GLY A 11 3.12 -11.07 -5.05
N ASN A 12 2.14 -11.94 -5.23
CA ASN A 12 1.92 -12.60 -6.52
C ASN A 12 1.10 -11.66 -7.42
N PRO A 13 1.56 -11.32 -8.64
CA PRO A 13 0.80 -10.50 -9.59
C PRO A 13 -0.60 -11.05 -9.91
N GLU A 14 -0.79 -12.37 -9.92
CA GLU A 14 -2.10 -13.01 -10.13
C GLU A 14 -3.10 -12.72 -8.99
N HIS A 15 -2.63 -12.20 -7.85
CA HIS A 15 -3.50 -11.80 -6.72
C HIS A 15 -4.04 -10.37 -6.87
N LEU A 16 -3.72 -9.67 -7.96
CA LEU A 16 -4.30 -8.37 -8.22
C LEU A 16 -5.73 -8.52 -8.75
N THR A 17 -6.61 -7.68 -8.23
CA THR A 17 -7.95 -7.58 -8.80
C THR A 17 -7.90 -6.86 -10.15
N LEU A 18 -8.86 -7.15 -11.04
CA LEU A 18 -9.00 -6.38 -12.28
C LEU A 18 -9.20 -4.88 -12.01
N GLN A 19 -9.82 -4.53 -10.88
CA GLN A 19 -9.97 -3.15 -10.45
C GLN A 19 -8.62 -2.52 -10.11
N ALA A 20 -7.74 -3.25 -9.41
CA ALA A 20 -6.40 -2.78 -9.09
C ALA A 20 -5.56 -2.53 -10.36
N ILE A 21 -5.59 -3.46 -11.31
CA ILE A 21 -4.90 -3.31 -12.59
C ILE A 21 -5.40 -2.07 -13.36
N ARG A 22 -6.72 -1.88 -13.43
CA ARG A 22 -7.31 -0.70 -14.10
C ARG A 22 -6.95 0.59 -13.38
N ALA A 23 -6.95 0.59 -12.04
CA ALA A 23 -6.57 1.75 -11.24
C ALA A 23 -5.12 2.17 -11.46
N LEU A 24 -4.19 1.21 -11.50
CA LEU A 24 -2.77 1.47 -11.79
C LEU A 24 -2.58 2.03 -13.21
N ASN A 25 -3.30 1.50 -14.20
CA ASN A 25 -3.20 1.96 -15.59
C ASN A 25 -3.92 3.29 -15.88
N ARG A 26 -4.82 3.76 -15.01
CA ARG A 26 -5.44 5.08 -15.13
C ARG A 26 -4.70 6.18 -14.35
N ALA A 27 -3.75 5.80 -13.52
CA ALA A 27 -2.96 6.76 -12.76
C ALA A 27 -1.96 7.49 -13.66
N ASP A 28 -1.80 8.80 -13.43
CA ASP A 28 -0.74 9.58 -14.06
C ASP A 28 0.62 9.26 -13.43
N LEU A 29 0.61 8.96 -12.12
CA LEU A 29 1.79 8.68 -11.33
C LEU A 29 1.56 7.47 -10.41
N VAL A 30 2.47 6.52 -10.43
CA VAL A 30 2.53 5.43 -9.45
C VAL A 30 3.76 5.63 -8.57
N LEU A 31 3.55 5.76 -7.26
CA LEU A 31 4.62 5.92 -6.28
C LEU A 31 5.02 4.60 -5.66
N VAL A 32 6.30 4.24 -5.78
CA VAL A 32 6.88 3.01 -5.23
C VAL A 32 7.81 3.35 -4.07
N PRO A 33 7.52 2.88 -2.84
CA PRO A 33 8.39 3.17 -1.70
C PRO A 33 9.67 2.33 -1.76
N ARG A 34 10.82 2.99 -1.59
CA ARG A 34 12.11 2.36 -1.31
C ARG A 34 12.30 2.28 0.19
N LYS A 35 12.65 1.12 0.69
CA LYS A 35 13.14 0.93 2.06
C LYS A 35 14.60 0.52 1.92
N GLY A 36 15.48 1.01 2.85
CA GLY A 36 16.92 0.74 2.82
C GLY A 36 17.30 -0.72 2.55
N ALA A 37 18.57 -1.03 2.39
CA ALA A 37 19.11 -2.28 1.85
C ALA A 37 18.52 -3.57 2.47
N ASP A 38 18.17 -3.54 3.75
CA ASP A 38 17.61 -4.71 4.47
C ASP A 38 16.18 -5.11 4.05
N LYS A 39 15.52 -4.35 3.18
CA LYS A 39 14.14 -4.60 2.69
C LYS A 39 14.00 -4.35 1.19
N ALA A 40 15.10 -4.55 0.46
CA ALA A 40 15.12 -4.42 -1.00
C ALA A 40 14.08 -5.34 -1.67
N ASP A 41 13.90 -6.57 -1.16
CA ASP A 41 13.00 -7.59 -1.70
C ASP A 41 11.55 -7.10 -1.87
N LEU A 42 11.03 -6.33 -0.89
CA LEU A 42 9.66 -5.81 -0.96
C LEU A 42 9.51 -4.68 -1.98
N ALA A 43 10.56 -3.91 -2.23
CA ALA A 43 10.57 -2.90 -3.27
C ALA A 43 10.65 -3.55 -4.66
N GLU A 44 11.47 -4.60 -4.80
CA GLU A 44 11.58 -5.38 -6.03
C GLU A 44 10.26 -6.06 -6.41
N LEU A 45 9.56 -6.67 -5.44
CA LEU A 45 8.24 -7.24 -5.69
C LEU A 45 7.24 -6.19 -6.20
N ARG A 46 7.26 -4.96 -5.65
CA ARG A 46 6.41 -3.88 -6.19
C ARG A 46 6.81 -3.49 -7.61
N ARG A 47 8.11 -3.41 -7.90
CA ARG A 47 8.60 -3.13 -9.27
C ARG A 47 8.16 -4.22 -10.24
N ALA A 48 8.29 -5.50 -9.84
CA ALA A 48 7.86 -6.64 -10.65
C ALA A 48 6.36 -6.58 -10.94
N ILE A 49 5.52 -6.31 -9.93
CA ILE A 49 4.08 -6.12 -10.11
C ILE A 49 3.80 -4.98 -11.10
N VAL A 50 4.42 -3.82 -10.90
CA VAL A 50 4.21 -2.67 -11.78
C VAL A 50 4.65 -2.99 -13.21
N ALA A 51 5.81 -3.63 -13.39
CA ALA A 51 6.31 -4.02 -14.71
C ALA A 51 5.39 -5.01 -15.43
N GLU A 52 4.72 -5.89 -14.68
CA GLU A 52 3.79 -6.89 -15.21
C GLU A 52 2.46 -6.29 -15.65
N VAL A 53 1.89 -5.37 -14.83
CA VAL A 53 0.48 -4.97 -15.00
C VAL A 53 0.28 -3.55 -15.53
N VAL A 54 1.27 -2.66 -15.43
CA VAL A 54 1.15 -1.29 -15.94
C VAL A 54 1.61 -1.25 -17.39
N THR A 55 0.63 -1.19 -18.28
CA THR A 55 0.83 -1.19 -19.73
C THR A 55 0.59 0.18 -20.38
N ASN A 56 0.02 1.14 -19.63
CA ASN A 56 -0.22 2.49 -20.11
C ASN A 56 1.11 3.28 -20.17
N PRO A 57 1.60 3.65 -21.35
CA PRO A 57 2.88 4.36 -21.49
C PRO A 57 2.84 5.79 -20.95
N ALA A 58 1.66 6.35 -20.68
CA ALA A 58 1.50 7.67 -20.09
C ALA A 58 1.64 7.65 -18.55
N THR A 59 1.56 6.47 -17.92
CA THR A 59 1.73 6.33 -16.48
C THR A 59 3.21 6.46 -16.10
N THR A 60 3.54 7.46 -15.29
CA THR A 60 4.89 7.64 -14.75
C THR A 60 5.08 6.78 -13.50
N ILE A 61 6.19 6.06 -13.41
CA ILE A 61 6.57 5.33 -12.19
C ILE A 61 7.68 6.11 -11.50
N ALA A 62 7.45 6.53 -10.25
CA ALA A 62 8.45 7.23 -9.46
C ALA A 62 8.68 6.55 -8.12
N GLU A 63 9.90 6.60 -7.65
CA GLU A 63 10.30 6.02 -6.37
C GLU A 63 10.55 7.12 -5.34
N PHE A 64 10.25 6.82 -4.07
CA PHE A 64 10.55 7.71 -2.96
C PHE A 64 11.14 6.94 -1.77
N ASP A 65 11.99 7.60 -0.99
CA ASP A 65 12.62 6.98 0.17
C ASP A 65 11.70 7.05 1.39
N MET A 66 11.44 5.88 1.98
CA MET A 66 10.67 5.79 3.23
C MET A 66 11.48 6.34 4.40
N PRO A 67 10.90 7.21 5.24
CA PRO A 67 11.57 7.70 6.43
C PRO A 67 11.81 6.57 7.44
N VAL A 68 12.92 6.66 8.15
CA VAL A 68 13.23 5.74 9.25
C VAL A 68 12.41 6.17 10.47
N ARG A 69 11.84 5.19 11.17
CA ARG A 69 11.13 5.44 12.42
C ARG A 69 12.15 5.74 13.53
N ASP A 70 11.94 6.83 14.28
CA ASP A 70 12.75 7.16 15.44
C ASP A 70 12.61 6.06 16.52
N PRO A 71 13.69 5.34 16.89
CA PRO A 71 13.63 4.30 17.90
C PRO A 71 13.54 4.86 19.33
N ASP A 72 13.99 6.11 19.55
CA ASP A 72 14.22 6.67 20.87
C ASP A 72 12.97 7.31 21.51
N ASN A 73 11.89 7.52 20.72
CA ASN A 73 10.63 8.04 21.25
C ASN A 73 9.96 6.97 22.15
N PRO A 74 9.79 7.20 23.47
CA PRO A 74 9.27 6.20 24.39
C PRO A 74 7.79 5.89 24.19
N SER A 75 7.04 6.81 23.63
CA SER A 75 5.62 6.62 23.33
C SER A 75 5.42 5.92 22.00
N TYR A 76 4.91 4.69 22.05
CA TYR A 76 4.61 3.95 20.82
C TYR A 76 3.64 4.68 19.88
N LEU A 77 2.57 5.28 20.43
CA LEU A 77 1.57 6.00 19.64
C LEU A 77 2.13 7.29 19.05
N ALA A 78 2.90 8.07 19.83
CA ALA A 78 3.56 9.27 19.32
C ALA A 78 4.53 8.90 18.18
N ARG A 79 5.40 7.93 18.40
CA ARG A 79 6.36 7.43 17.41
C ARG A 79 5.70 6.98 16.11
N VAL A 80 4.52 6.33 16.19
CA VAL A 80 3.74 5.94 15.01
C VAL A 80 3.18 7.17 14.31
N ASN A 81 2.63 8.14 15.03
CA ASN A 81 2.08 9.35 14.45
C ASN A 81 3.16 10.19 13.76
N ASP A 82 4.28 10.45 14.44
CA ASP A 82 5.41 11.20 13.88
C ASP A 82 5.95 10.55 12.59
N TRP A 83 5.98 9.21 12.57
CA TRP A 83 6.37 8.46 11.39
C TRP A 83 5.36 8.57 10.25
N HIS A 84 4.04 8.55 10.55
CA HIS A 84 2.99 8.78 9.55
C HIS A 84 3.08 10.19 8.96
N ASP A 85 3.34 11.20 9.81
CA ASP A 85 3.52 12.59 9.36
C ASP A 85 4.73 12.71 8.43
N SER A 86 5.84 12.07 8.81
CA SER A 86 7.05 12.02 7.98
C SER A 86 6.80 11.34 6.63
N ILE A 87 6.01 10.26 6.58
CA ILE A 87 5.65 9.61 5.31
C ILE A 87 4.78 10.52 4.46
N ALA A 88 3.80 11.20 5.04
CA ALA A 88 2.93 12.12 4.31
C ALA A 88 3.74 13.27 3.66
N VAL A 89 4.76 13.79 4.36
CA VAL A 89 5.72 14.75 3.80
C VAL A 89 6.45 14.16 2.60
N ARG A 90 6.98 12.93 2.70
CA ARG A 90 7.67 12.28 1.58
C ARG A 90 6.76 12.06 0.37
N TRP A 91 5.50 11.70 0.60
CA TRP A 91 4.52 11.59 -0.51
C TRP A 91 4.30 12.94 -1.17
N SER A 92 4.09 14.00 -0.37
CA SER A 92 3.90 15.37 -0.90
C SER A 92 5.11 15.82 -1.71
N GLU A 93 6.33 15.58 -1.23
CA GLU A 93 7.57 15.92 -1.92
C GLU A 93 7.69 15.16 -3.27
N ALA A 94 7.39 13.85 -3.26
CA ALA A 94 7.44 13.04 -4.47
C ALA A 94 6.38 13.47 -5.50
N ILE A 95 5.15 13.75 -5.05
CA ILE A 95 4.07 14.24 -5.91
C ILE A 95 4.41 15.61 -6.50
N ALA A 96 5.00 16.52 -5.71
CA ALA A 96 5.38 17.85 -6.16
C ALA A 96 6.42 17.85 -7.30
N GLN A 97 7.19 16.78 -7.45
CA GLN A 97 8.11 16.59 -8.59
C GLN A 97 7.37 16.25 -9.89
N HIS A 98 6.05 15.96 -9.83
CA HIS A 98 5.20 15.63 -10.96
C HIS A 98 3.95 16.51 -11.01
N PRO A 99 4.10 17.84 -11.26
CA PRO A 99 3.02 18.81 -11.09
C PRO A 99 1.83 18.62 -12.06
N GLY A 100 1.99 17.77 -13.09
CA GLY A 100 0.91 17.41 -14.01
C GLY A 100 0.07 16.21 -13.56
N ALA A 101 0.46 15.51 -12.48
CA ALA A 101 -0.25 14.32 -12.04
C ALA A 101 -1.54 14.69 -11.29
N ALA A 102 -2.68 14.43 -11.91
CA ALA A 102 -4.00 14.61 -11.31
C ALA A 102 -4.45 13.37 -10.51
N THR A 103 -4.00 12.19 -10.92
CA THR A 103 -4.29 10.89 -10.30
C THR A 103 -3.00 10.19 -9.92
N VAL A 104 -2.82 9.95 -8.61
CA VAL A 104 -1.63 9.31 -8.04
C VAL A 104 -2.00 7.98 -7.39
N ALA A 105 -1.29 6.91 -7.68
CA ALA A 105 -1.51 5.59 -7.09
C ALA A 105 -0.38 5.19 -6.14
N LEU A 106 -0.76 4.57 -5.02
CA LEU A 106 0.13 3.93 -4.05
C LEU A 106 -0.20 2.45 -3.94
N LEU A 107 0.82 1.59 -4.00
CA LEU A 107 0.68 0.15 -3.87
C LEU A 107 0.68 -0.24 -2.38
N VAL A 108 -0.42 -0.83 -1.93
CA VAL A 108 -0.64 -1.25 -0.54
C VAL A 108 -0.64 -2.77 -0.45
N TRP A 109 0.18 -3.34 0.45
CA TRP A 109 0.19 -4.79 0.67
C TRP A 109 -1.14 -5.28 1.21
N GLY A 110 -1.63 -6.39 0.69
CA GLY A 110 -2.93 -6.95 1.04
C GLY A 110 -4.04 -6.02 0.63
N ASP A 111 -4.77 -5.52 1.62
CA ASP A 111 -5.90 -4.59 1.49
C ASP A 111 -5.67 -3.33 2.34
N PRO A 112 -5.94 -2.11 1.82
CA PRO A 112 -5.73 -0.88 2.57
C PRO A 112 -6.54 -0.75 3.86
N SER A 113 -7.61 -1.52 4.03
CA SER A 113 -8.49 -1.47 5.20
C SER A 113 -8.05 -2.37 6.36
N LEU A 114 -7.12 -3.34 6.12
CA LEU A 114 -6.76 -4.33 7.13
C LEU A 114 -5.28 -4.20 7.55
N TYR A 115 -5.05 -3.84 8.83
CA TYR A 115 -3.70 -3.72 9.45
C TYR A 115 -2.69 -2.91 8.63
N ASP A 116 -3.16 -1.95 7.86
CA ASP A 116 -2.36 -1.00 7.10
C ASP A 116 -2.48 0.42 7.66
N SER A 117 -1.49 1.25 7.39
CA SER A 117 -1.47 2.65 7.84
C SER A 117 -1.76 3.65 6.73
N THR A 118 -1.85 3.21 5.49
CA THR A 118 -1.87 4.08 4.31
C THR A 118 -3.07 5.04 4.32
N LEU A 119 -4.26 4.56 4.74
CA LEU A 119 -5.44 5.42 4.92
C LEU A 119 -5.21 6.53 5.96
N ARG A 120 -4.54 6.21 7.08
CA ARG A 120 -4.22 7.19 8.12
C ARG A 120 -3.18 8.21 7.67
N ILE A 121 -2.25 7.79 6.81
CA ILE A 121 -1.25 8.66 6.21
C ILE A 121 -1.90 9.55 5.15
N ALA A 122 -2.75 8.99 4.29
CA ALA A 122 -3.49 9.74 3.27
C ALA A 122 -4.35 10.86 3.87
N ALA A 123 -4.95 10.62 5.03
CA ALA A 123 -5.74 11.64 5.76
C ALA A 123 -4.92 12.87 6.19
N ARG A 124 -3.59 12.83 6.11
CA ARG A 124 -2.68 13.94 6.41
C ARG A 124 -2.37 14.81 5.19
N LEU A 125 -2.79 14.38 4.01
CA LEU A 125 -2.59 15.12 2.76
C LEU A 125 -3.78 16.05 2.50
N PRO A 126 -3.61 17.38 2.57
CA PRO A 126 -4.72 18.30 2.32
C PRO A 126 -5.12 18.30 0.84
N GLY A 127 -6.42 18.40 0.56
CA GLY A 127 -6.95 18.55 -0.79
C GLY A 127 -6.82 17.32 -1.69
N CYS A 128 -6.67 16.12 -1.10
CA CYS A 128 -6.69 14.87 -1.82
C CYS A 128 -8.03 14.14 -1.66
N ASP A 129 -8.61 13.73 -2.77
CA ASP A 129 -9.73 12.80 -2.80
C ASP A 129 -9.20 11.38 -2.78
N VAL A 130 -9.45 10.64 -1.71
CA VAL A 130 -8.90 9.30 -1.52
C VAL A 130 -9.88 8.24 -2.03
N THR A 131 -9.41 7.43 -2.98
CA THR A 131 -10.12 6.25 -3.48
C THR A 131 -9.39 4.98 -3.06
N VAL A 132 -10.10 4.08 -2.39
CA VAL A 132 -9.56 2.77 -1.97
C VAL A 132 -9.94 1.71 -2.98
N VAL A 133 -8.94 0.99 -3.46
CA VAL A 133 -9.14 -0.19 -4.31
C VAL A 133 -8.81 -1.44 -3.50
N PRO A 134 -9.77 -2.35 -3.28
CA PRO A 134 -9.57 -3.51 -2.42
C PRO A 134 -8.56 -4.51 -3.00
N GLY A 135 -7.91 -5.25 -2.10
CA GLY A 135 -6.97 -6.30 -2.44
C GLY A 135 -7.17 -7.59 -1.64
N LEU A 136 -6.50 -8.67 -2.03
CA LEU A 136 -6.55 -9.93 -1.32
C LEU A 136 -5.68 -9.88 -0.06
N MET A 137 -6.27 -10.21 1.08
CA MET A 137 -5.56 -10.28 2.36
C MET A 137 -4.81 -11.60 2.53
N SER A 138 -3.71 -11.59 3.25
CA SER A 138 -2.89 -12.79 3.51
C SER A 138 -3.67 -13.97 4.12
N PRO A 139 -4.63 -13.79 5.06
CA PRO A 139 -5.43 -14.90 5.55
C PRO A 139 -6.27 -15.59 4.47
N GLN A 140 -6.84 -14.82 3.53
CA GLN A 140 -7.62 -15.38 2.42
C GLN A 140 -6.74 -16.21 1.48
N VAL A 141 -5.57 -15.67 1.11
CA VAL A 141 -4.62 -16.37 0.23
C VAL A 141 -4.06 -17.63 0.90
N LEU A 142 -3.77 -17.55 2.19
CA LEU A 142 -3.29 -18.71 2.97
C LEU A 142 -4.36 -19.82 3.03
N ALA A 143 -5.59 -19.47 3.35
CA ALA A 143 -6.69 -20.42 3.39
C ALA A 143 -6.92 -21.08 2.03
N ALA A 144 -6.89 -20.31 0.95
CA ALA A 144 -7.00 -20.81 -0.41
C ALA A 144 -5.87 -21.78 -0.77
N ALA A 145 -4.62 -21.45 -0.40
CA ALA A 145 -3.46 -22.30 -0.66
C ALA A 145 -3.54 -23.67 0.06
N HIS A 146 -4.26 -23.73 1.19
CA HIS A 146 -4.48 -24.97 1.95
C HIS A 146 -5.83 -25.63 1.65
N GLY A 147 -6.69 -25.03 0.81
CA GLY A 147 -8.00 -25.55 0.52
C GLY A 147 -8.94 -25.63 1.72
N ILE A 148 -8.80 -24.71 2.69
CA ILE A 148 -9.61 -24.66 3.92
C ILE A 148 -10.43 -23.38 4.00
N PRO A 149 -11.62 -23.40 4.62
CA PRO A 149 -12.37 -22.18 4.93
C PRO A 149 -11.68 -21.38 6.05
N LEU A 150 -11.89 -20.05 6.06
CA LEU A 150 -11.39 -19.18 7.14
C LEU A 150 -12.15 -19.35 8.46
N ASN A 151 -13.39 -19.84 8.40
CA ASN A 151 -14.28 -19.99 9.55
C ASN A 151 -15.10 -21.26 9.43
N ASP A 152 -15.50 -21.82 10.55
CA ASP A 152 -16.49 -22.89 10.62
C ASP A 152 -17.88 -22.37 10.24
N LEU A 153 -18.77 -23.27 9.84
CA LEU A 153 -20.13 -22.94 9.44
C LEU A 153 -20.87 -22.16 10.53
N GLY A 154 -21.24 -20.92 10.22
CA GLY A 154 -21.95 -20.03 11.15
C GLY A 154 -21.11 -19.48 12.32
N ALA A 155 -19.84 -19.83 12.42
CA ALA A 155 -18.97 -19.35 13.49
C ALA A 155 -18.25 -18.05 13.11
N PRO A 156 -17.98 -17.15 14.08
CA PRO A 156 -17.13 -16.00 13.88
C PRO A 156 -15.66 -16.43 13.86
N PHE A 157 -14.81 -15.60 13.24
CA PHE A 157 -13.35 -15.69 13.39
C PHE A 157 -12.76 -14.36 13.83
N LEU A 158 -11.66 -14.41 14.56
CA LEU A 158 -10.95 -13.23 15.06
C LEU A 158 -9.72 -12.96 14.18
N VAL A 159 -9.63 -11.74 13.65
CA VAL A 159 -8.43 -11.25 12.99
C VAL A 159 -7.64 -10.40 13.99
N THR A 160 -6.43 -10.84 14.32
CA THR A 160 -5.55 -10.15 15.28
C THR A 160 -4.09 -10.24 14.85
N THR A 161 -3.24 -9.42 15.46
CA THR A 161 -1.79 -9.52 15.25
C THR A 161 -1.17 -10.54 16.20
N GLY A 162 -0.13 -11.25 15.77
CA GLY A 162 0.57 -12.23 16.59
C GLY A 162 1.15 -11.70 17.92
N ARG A 163 1.19 -10.36 18.11
CA ARG A 163 1.58 -9.75 19.39
C ARG A 163 0.46 -9.76 20.44
N ARG A 164 -0.77 -10.09 20.05
CA ARG A 164 -1.96 -10.11 20.92
C ARG A 164 -2.53 -11.52 21.09
N LEU A 165 -1.81 -12.53 20.60
CA LEU A 165 -1.98 -13.93 20.92
C LEU A 165 -1.13 -14.26 22.15
#